data_2af0041c192b58a36b529b94d08478bb
#
_entry.id   2af0041c192b58a36b529b94d08478bb
#
_cell.length_a   1.000
_cell.length_b   1.000
_cell.length_c   1.000
_cell.angle_alpha   90.00
_cell.angle_beta   90.00
_cell.angle_gamma   90.00
#
_symmetry.space_group_name_H-M   'P 1'
#
loop_
_entity.id
_entity.type
_entity.pdbx_description
1 polymer ?
#
loop_
_entity_poly.entity_id
_entity_poly.type
_entity_poly.pdbx_seq_one_letter_code
_entity_poly.pdbx_strand_id
1 'polypeptide(L)'
;KMPVPKWGADLSNLALDEISYYVKASEVENARSWEEVPEEIKRTFEKLGIPEAERKVLGGAGAQFESAVVYHNLKKEIEEKGVIFENMDVALQKYPELIKEYFMTKCVPIGYHKFATLHAAVWSGGTFIYVPRGVKVELPLQAYFRMNARGMGQFEHTLIIAEPYSQVSYIEGCSAPRYATNSLHAGCVEIYVKENARVRYTSIENWSRNTYNLNTKLAVVDKNGIIEWVNANFGSGITMLYPSSQLKGE
;
A
#
# COMPACT_ATOMS: atom_id res chain seq x y z
N LYS A 1 1.36 23.43 -11.97
CA LYS A 1 1.61 23.70 -10.53
C LYS A 1 0.30 23.56 -9.77
N MET A 2 0.00 22.39 -9.22
CA MET A 2 -1.17 22.21 -8.35
C MET A 2 -0.90 22.85 -6.99
N PRO A 3 -1.85 23.62 -6.43
CA PRO A 3 -1.69 24.18 -5.09
C PRO A 3 -1.74 23.10 -4.00
N VAL A 4 -1.10 23.36 -2.87
CA VAL A 4 -1.29 22.56 -1.66
C VAL A 4 -2.73 22.78 -1.16
N PRO A 5 -3.42 21.72 -0.69
CA PRO A 5 -4.76 21.87 -0.11
C PRO A 5 -4.75 22.86 1.06
N LYS A 6 -5.65 23.84 1.04
CA LYS A 6 -5.73 24.89 2.08
C LYS A 6 -6.56 24.47 3.31
N TRP A 7 -7.27 23.36 3.20
CA TRP A 7 -8.18 22.87 4.26
C TRP A 7 -7.52 21.87 5.24
N GLY A 8 -6.25 21.48 4.96
CA GLY A 8 -5.49 20.56 5.79
C GLY A 8 -4.51 21.27 6.73
N ALA A 9 -3.58 20.50 7.25
CA ALA A 9 -2.49 21.02 8.08
C ALA A 9 -1.55 21.95 7.28
N ASP A 10 -0.84 22.82 7.99
CA ASP A 10 0.21 23.63 7.39
C ASP A 10 1.40 22.74 6.95
N LEU A 11 1.69 22.75 5.66
CA LEU A 11 2.77 22.00 5.04
C LEU A 11 3.93 22.88 4.58
N SER A 12 4.01 24.13 5.04
CA SER A 12 5.04 25.11 4.64
C SER A 12 6.46 24.64 4.94
N ASN A 13 6.63 23.79 5.96
CA ASN A 13 7.92 23.22 6.36
C ASN A 13 8.28 21.91 5.60
N LEU A 14 7.44 21.46 4.68
CA LEU A 14 7.73 20.30 3.82
C LEU A 14 8.46 20.76 2.55
N ALA A 15 9.79 20.69 2.58
CA ALA A 15 10.63 20.98 1.43
C ALA A 15 10.66 19.77 0.48
N LEU A 16 9.79 19.78 -0.54
CA LEU A 16 9.68 18.67 -1.50
C LEU A 16 10.94 18.43 -2.32
N ASP A 17 11.72 19.46 -2.55
CA ASP A 17 13.01 19.45 -3.27
C ASP A 17 14.15 18.81 -2.46
N GLU A 18 13.99 18.66 -1.14
CA GLU A 18 14.92 17.95 -0.26
C GLU A 18 14.58 16.47 -0.08
N ILE A 19 13.44 16.00 -0.62
CA ILE A 19 13.01 14.61 -0.51
C ILE A 19 13.66 13.76 -1.59
N SER A 20 14.27 12.63 -1.19
CA SER A 20 14.70 11.58 -2.10
C SER A 20 13.50 10.73 -2.53
N TYR A 21 13.11 10.81 -3.79
CA TYR A 21 11.89 10.17 -4.32
C TYR A 21 12.03 8.68 -4.57
N TYR A 22 13.25 8.18 -4.67
CA TYR A 22 13.55 6.77 -4.83
C TYR A 22 14.84 6.39 -4.12
N VAL A 23 14.81 5.34 -3.32
CA VAL A 23 15.96 4.75 -2.65
C VAL A 23 15.93 3.24 -2.87
N LYS A 24 16.94 2.70 -3.54
CA LYS A 24 17.06 1.26 -3.76
C LYS A 24 17.29 0.53 -2.42
N ALA A 25 16.51 -0.51 -2.16
CA ALA A 25 16.56 -1.25 -0.90
C ALA A 25 17.79 -2.17 -0.81
N SER A 26 18.00 -2.95 -1.87
CA SER A 26 19.08 -3.95 -1.98
C SER A 26 19.25 -4.40 -3.42
N GLU A 27 20.22 -5.29 -3.68
CA GLU A 27 20.33 -5.99 -4.96
C GLU A 27 19.31 -7.14 -5.10
N VAL A 28 18.76 -7.62 -3.98
CA VAL A 28 17.72 -8.67 -3.98
C VAL A 28 16.35 -8.00 -3.89
N GLU A 29 15.54 -8.21 -4.91
CA GLU A 29 14.18 -7.72 -5.01
C GLU A 29 13.23 -8.91 -5.29
N ASN A 30 12.00 -8.83 -4.79
CA ASN A 30 10.94 -9.82 -5.05
C ASN A 30 11.29 -11.27 -4.66
N ALA A 31 12.04 -11.47 -3.57
CA ALA A 31 12.27 -12.80 -3.03
C ALA A 31 10.95 -13.53 -2.74
N ARG A 32 10.85 -14.78 -3.11
CA ARG A 32 9.67 -15.62 -2.86
C ARG A 32 9.77 -16.41 -1.56
N SER A 33 10.97 -16.52 -1.03
CA SER A 33 11.29 -17.16 0.24
C SER A 33 11.92 -16.12 1.19
N TRP A 34 11.55 -16.17 2.47
CA TRP A 34 12.13 -15.27 3.47
C TRP A 34 13.63 -15.50 3.66
N GLU A 35 14.10 -16.71 3.40
CA GLU A 35 15.51 -17.09 3.47
C GLU A 35 16.37 -16.31 2.48
N GLU A 36 15.83 -15.93 1.33
CA GLU A 36 16.51 -15.16 0.28
C GLU A 36 16.63 -13.66 0.61
N VAL A 37 15.83 -13.16 1.57
CA VAL A 37 15.87 -11.75 1.98
C VAL A 37 17.20 -11.45 2.68
N PRO A 38 17.88 -10.33 2.37
CA PRO A 38 19.13 -9.95 3.03
C PRO A 38 19.00 -9.86 4.56
N GLU A 39 20.00 -10.36 5.27
CA GLU A 39 19.98 -10.49 6.73
C GLU A 39 19.78 -9.15 7.46
N GLU A 40 20.30 -8.06 6.93
CA GLU A 40 20.12 -6.70 7.50
C GLU A 40 18.64 -6.30 7.46
N ILE A 41 17.94 -6.62 6.38
CA ILE A 41 16.50 -6.35 6.21
C ILE A 41 15.71 -7.25 7.14
N LYS A 42 16.02 -8.56 7.22
CA LYS A 42 15.40 -9.49 8.17
C LYS A 42 15.46 -8.96 9.60
N ARG A 43 16.66 -8.58 10.07
CA ARG A 43 16.84 -8.02 11.42
C ARG A 43 16.00 -6.77 11.67
N THR A 44 15.77 -5.95 10.64
CA THR A 44 14.91 -4.79 10.76
C THR A 44 13.46 -5.19 11.00
N PHE A 45 12.93 -6.15 10.24
CA PHE A 45 11.57 -6.65 10.42
C PHE A 45 11.39 -7.42 11.74
N GLU A 46 12.40 -8.16 12.19
CA GLU A 46 12.41 -8.83 13.50
C GLU A 46 12.32 -7.82 14.66
N LYS A 47 13.09 -6.73 14.60
CA LYS A 47 13.01 -5.64 15.58
C LYS A 47 11.66 -4.94 15.61
N LEU A 48 10.92 -4.97 14.51
CA LEU A 48 9.57 -4.42 14.41
C LEU A 48 8.51 -5.38 14.98
N GLY A 49 8.93 -6.56 15.45
CA GLY A 49 8.03 -7.54 16.05
C GLY A 49 7.15 -8.25 15.03
N ILE A 50 7.65 -8.46 13.80
CA ILE A 50 6.98 -9.25 12.77
C ILE A 50 7.45 -10.70 12.90
N PRO A 51 6.78 -11.54 13.72
CA PRO A 51 7.22 -12.90 13.97
C PRO A 51 7.07 -13.76 12.71
N GLU A 52 7.97 -14.70 12.54
CA GLU A 52 7.87 -15.71 11.47
C GLU A 52 6.55 -16.50 11.54
N ALA A 53 5.99 -16.66 12.76
CA ALA A 53 4.70 -17.30 12.98
C ALA A 53 3.54 -16.55 12.29
N GLU A 54 3.55 -15.21 12.24
CA GLU A 54 2.52 -14.43 11.54
C GLU A 54 2.57 -14.71 10.05
N ARG A 55 3.76 -14.76 9.44
CA ARG A 55 3.94 -15.08 8.03
C ARG A 55 3.43 -16.47 7.67
N LYS A 56 3.54 -17.42 8.59
CA LYS A 56 3.07 -18.80 8.39
C LYS A 56 1.55 -18.95 8.44
N VAL A 57 0.86 -18.09 9.21
CA VAL A 57 -0.61 -18.19 9.38
C VAL A 57 -1.39 -17.29 8.40
N LEU A 58 -0.75 -16.32 7.75
CA LEU A 58 -1.37 -15.47 6.75
C LEU A 58 -1.64 -16.23 5.43
N GLY A 59 -2.58 -15.72 4.64
CA GLY A 59 -2.84 -16.22 3.27
C GLY A 59 -1.72 -15.84 2.31
N GLY A 60 -1.13 -14.68 2.51
CA GLY A 60 0.03 -14.16 1.78
C GLY A 60 0.69 -13.05 2.57
N ALA A 61 1.99 -12.86 2.36
CA ALA A 61 2.77 -11.81 3.01
C ALA A 61 3.70 -11.13 2.01
N GLY A 62 3.80 -9.81 2.11
CA GLY A 62 4.73 -8.97 1.35
C GLY A 62 5.55 -8.09 2.29
N ALA A 63 6.72 -7.68 1.84
CA ALA A 63 7.56 -6.72 2.55
C ALA A 63 8.24 -5.79 1.56
N GLN A 64 8.06 -4.49 1.77
CA GLN A 64 8.77 -3.43 1.06
C GLN A 64 9.74 -2.75 2.03
N PHE A 65 10.97 -2.59 1.58
CA PHE A 65 12.00 -1.84 2.28
C PHE A 65 12.46 -0.70 1.37
N GLU A 66 12.42 0.52 1.87
CA GLU A 66 12.60 1.73 1.07
C GLU A 66 11.60 1.81 -0.11
N SER A 67 12.09 1.91 -1.32
CA SER A 67 11.28 2.05 -2.54
C SER A 67 11.03 0.73 -3.30
N ALA A 68 11.52 -0.41 -2.79
CA ALA A 68 11.43 -1.69 -3.48
C ALA A 68 10.83 -2.80 -2.62
N VAL A 69 10.01 -3.65 -3.22
CA VAL A 69 9.52 -4.87 -2.57
C VAL A 69 10.62 -5.90 -2.52
N VAL A 70 11.00 -6.32 -1.32
CA VAL A 70 12.10 -7.26 -1.07
C VAL A 70 11.63 -8.70 -0.85
N TYR A 71 10.36 -8.88 -0.48
CA TYR A 71 9.77 -10.19 -0.24
C TYR A 71 8.30 -10.21 -0.62
N HIS A 72 7.86 -11.32 -1.22
CA HIS A 72 6.45 -11.52 -1.56
C HIS A 72 6.12 -13.02 -1.65
N ASN A 73 5.05 -13.44 -0.99
CA ASN A 73 4.59 -14.84 -0.98
C ASN A 73 3.06 -14.91 -0.93
N LEU A 74 2.50 -15.89 -1.61
CA LEU A 74 1.08 -16.25 -1.56
C LEU A 74 0.95 -17.75 -1.38
N LYS A 75 0.05 -18.21 -0.50
CA LYS A 75 -0.23 -19.64 -0.34
C LYS A 75 -0.80 -20.22 -1.63
N LYS A 76 -0.26 -21.37 -2.02
CA LYS A 76 -0.60 -22.07 -3.27
C LYS A 76 -2.11 -22.36 -3.41
N GLU A 77 -2.76 -22.75 -2.33
CA GLU A 77 -4.22 -22.99 -2.28
C GLU A 77 -5.08 -21.75 -2.58
N ILE A 78 -4.53 -20.55 -2.35
CA ILE A 78 -5.18 -19.28 -2.67
C ILE A 78 -4.87 -18.90 -4.12
N GLU A 79 -3.63 -19.08 -4.56
CA GLU A 79 -3.19 -18.86 -5.93
C GLU A 79 -3.96 -19.76 -6.93
N GLU A 80 -4.17 -21.04 -6.60
CA GLU A 80 -4.94 -22.00 -7.40
C GLU A 80 -6.41 -21.61 -7.60
N LYS A 81 -6.95 -20.75 -6.73
CA LYS A 81 -8.29 -20.12 -6.90
C LYS A 81 -8.28 -18.92 -7.86
N GLY A 82 -7.13 -18.60 -8.44
CA GLY A 82 -6.95 -17.46 -9.34
C GLY A 82 -6.77 -16.12 -8.64
N VAL A 83 -6.57 -16.11 -7.32
CA VAL A 83 -6.23 -14.88 -6.59
C VAL A 83 -4.83 -14.43 -6.97
N ILE A 84 -4.69 -13.15 -7.27
CA ILE A 84 -3.39 -12.51 -7.47
C ILE A 84 -3.10 -11.69 -6.21
N PHE A 85 -1.92 -11.88 -5.65
CA PHE A 85 -1.31 -11.01 -4.65
C PHE A 85 0.14 -10.83 -5.08
N GLU A 86 0.48 -9.65 -5.57
CA GLU A 86 1.78 -9.42 -6.22
C GLU A 86 2.32 -8.03 -5.88
N ASN A 87 3.62 -7.84 -6.01
CA ASN A 87 4.23 -6.52 -6.07
C ASN A 87 3.68 -5.74 -7.26
N MET A 88 3.36 -4.45 -7.07
CA MET A 88 2.75 -3.61 -8.08
C MET A 88 3.63 -3.43 -9.34
N ASP A 89 4.97 -3.34 -9.17
CA ASP A 89 5.93 -3.24 -10.29
C ASP A 89 5.92 -4.51 -11.15
N VAL A 90 5.82 -5.68 -10.50
CA VAL A 90 5.71 -6.98 -11.17
C VAL A 90 4.33 -7.16 -11.81
N ALA A 91 3.28 -6.71 -11.13
CA ALA A 91 1.91 -6.77 -11.64
C ALA A 91 1.75 -5.95 -12.92
N LEU A 92 2.38 -4.78 -13.00
CA LEU A 92 2.39 -3.95 -14.22
C LEU A 92 2.96 -4.71 -15.42
N GLN A 93 3.97 -5.55 -15.20
CA GLN A 93 4.59 -6.34 -16.27
C GLN A 93 3.76 -7.57 -16.63
N LYS A 94 3.19 -8.27 -15.65
CA LYS A 94 2.44 -9.52 -15.84
C LYS A 94 0.99 -9.32 -16.29
N TYR A 95 0.36 -8.23 -15.83
CA TYR A 95 -1.07 -7.96 -16.03
C TYR A 95 -1.32 -6.54 -16.55
N PRO A 96 -0.61 -6.07 -17.60
CA PRO A 96 -0.61 -4.67 -18.03
C PRO A 96 -2.01 -4.14 -18.38
N GLU A 97 -2.87 -4.95 -19.00
CA GLU A 97 -4.22 -4.51 -19.40
C GLU A 97 -5.11 -4.27 -18.17
N LEU A 98 -5.00 -5.14 -17.15
CA LEU A 98 -5.75 -5.00 -15.92
C LEU A 98 -5.28 -3.76 -15.12
N ILE A 99 -3.97 -3.57 -15.01
CA ILE A 99 -3.40 -2.38 -14.36
C ILE A 99 -3.84 -1.10 -15.08
N LYS A 100 -3.74 -1.07 -16.40
CA LYS A 100 -4.12 0.09 -17.23
C LYS A 100 -5.60 0.48 -17.08
N GLU A 101 -6.49 -0.49 -16.86
CA GLU A 101 -7.91 -0.23 -16.65
C GLU A 101 -8.19 0.47 -15.32
N TYR A 102 -7.47 0.09 -14.26
CA TYR A 102 -7.82 0.48 -12.90
C TYR A 102 -6.87 1.51 -12.28
N PHE A 103 -5.57 1.43 -12.55
CA PHE A 103 -4.55 2.23 -11.90
C PHE A 103 -4.72 3.73 -12.19
N MET A 104 -4.99 4.52 -11.16
CA MET A 104 -5.14 5.98 -11.18
C MET A 104 -6.09 6.49 -12.29
N THR A 105 -7.19 5.77 -12.50
CA THR A 105 -8.21 6.11 -13.51
C THR A 105 -9.48 6.65 -12.86
N LYS A 106 -10.38 5.75 -12.45
CA LYS A 106 -11.72 6.11 -11.95
C LYS A 106 -11.77 6.29 -10.43
N CYS A 107 -10.93 5.59 -9.69
CA CYS A 107 -10.90 5.64 -8.24
C CYS A 107 -10.16 6.89 -7.76
N VAL A 108 -8.85 6.95 -7.96
CA VAL A 108 -8.01 8.13 -7.70
C VAL A 108 -7.46 8.67 -9.02
N PRO A 109 -8.14 9.62 -9.68
CA PRO A 109 -7.61 10.21 -10.92
C PRO A 109 -6.28 10.93 -10.66
N ILE A 110 -5.35 10.89 -11.63
CA ILE A 110 -4.03 11.54 -11.54
C ILE A 110 -4.13 12.99 -11.07
N GLY A 111 -5.14 13.73 -11.53
CA GLY A 111 -5.38 15.14 -11.18
C GLY A 111 -6.19 15.34 -9.88
N TYR A 112 -6.41 14.32 -9.05
CA TYR A 112 -7.29 14.39 -7.88
C TYR A 112 -6.87 15.49 -6.89
N HIS A 113 -5.59 15.55 -6.54
CA HIS A 113 -4.96 16.63 -5.78
C HIS A 113 -3.42 16.54 -5.91
N LYS A 114 -2.70 17.54 -5.39
CA LYS A 114 -1.23 17.66 -5.52
C LYS A 114 -0.47 16.38 -5.17
N PHE A 115 -0.80 15.71 -4.07
CA PHE A 115 -0.08 14.50 -3.63
C PHE A 115 -0.44 13.27 -4.46
N ALA A 116 -1.67 13.15 -4.96
CA ALA A 116 -2.02 12.12 -5.94
C ALA A 116 -1.27 12.33 -7.27
N THR A 117 -1.15 13.57 -7.72
CA THR A 117 -0.36 13.92 -8.93
C THR A 117 1.13 13.62 -8.73
N LEU A 118 1.68 13.95 -7.55
CA LEU A 118 3.06 13.64 -7.21
C LEU A 118 3.27 12.12 -7.18
N HIS A 119 2.38 11.39 -6.50
CA HIS A 119 2.39 9.93 -6.44
C HIS A 119 2.40 9.32 -7.85
N ALA A 120 1.51 9.76 -8.73
CA ALA A 120 1.44 9.28 -10.12
C ALA A 120 2.75 9.42 -10.88
N ALA A 121 3.56 10.44 -10.56
CA ALA A 121 4.83 10.72 -11.23
C ALA A 121 6.01 9.89 -10.68
N VAL A 122 5.94 9.45 -9.40
CA VAL A 122 7.11 8.91 -8.70
C VAL A 122 6.84 7.61 -7.92
N TRP A 123 5.66 6.99 -8.08
CA TRP A 123 5.32 5.78 -7.36
C TRP A 123 6.31 4.63 -7.61
N SER A 124 6.49 3.79 -6.63
CA SER A 124 7.34 2.59 -6.71
C SER A 124 6.91 1.56 -5.67
N GLY A 125 6.92 0.30 -6.05
CA GLY A 125 6.49 -0.79 -5.19
C GLY A 125 5.00 -0.74 -4.86
N GLY A 126 4.66 -1.36 -3.74
CA GLY A 126 3.27 -1.48 -3.29
C GLY A 126 2.67 -2.85 -3.56
N THR A 127 1.35 -2.93 -3.53
CA THR A 127 0.63 -4.20 -3.55
C THR A 127 -0.47 -4.21 -4.59
N PHE A 128 -0.51 -5.26 -5.40
CA PHE A 128 -1.62 -5.57 -6.29
C PHE A 128 -2.39 -6.80 -5.79
N ILE A 129 -3.71 -6.66 -5.61
CA ILE A 129 -4.61 -7.76 -5.23
C ILE A 129 -5.76 -7.83 -6.25
N TYR A 130 -5.93 -9.00 -6.83
CA TYR A 130 -7.10 -9.33 -7.63
C TYR A 130 -7.77 -10.58 -7.07
N VAL A 131 -9.06 -10.48 -6.77
CA VAL A 131 -9.84 -11.61 -6.25
C VAL A 131 -10.94 -11.93 -7.25
N PRO A 132 -10.92 -13.13 -7.88
CA PRO A 132 -11.89 -13.52 -8.87
C PRO A 132 -13.30 -13.60 -8.33
N ARG A 133 -14.29 -13.55 -9.24
CA ARG A 133 -15.70 -13.67 -8.93
C ARG A 133 -16.01 -14.86 -8.03
N GLY A 134 -16.74 -14.61 -6.93
CA GLY A 134 -17.20 -15.63 -5.99
C GLY A 134 -16.13 -16.22 -5.06
N VAL A 135 -14.87 -15.83 -5.22
CA VAL A 135 -13.77 -16.34 -4.38
C VAL A 135 -13.76 -15.64 -3.04
N LYS A 136 -13.72 -16.42 -1.96
CA LYS A 136 -13.54 -15.91 -0.60
C LYS A 136 -12.14 -16.27 -0.10
N VAL A 137 -11.36 -15.24 0.21
CA VAL A 137 -10.02 -15.37 0.81
C VAL A 137 -10.20 -15.29 2.32
N GLU A 138 -10.18 -16.46 2.99
CA GLU A 138 -10.48 -16.56 4.43
C GLU A 138 -9.34 -16.02 5.29
N LEU A 139 -8.10 -16.33 4.90
CA LEU A 139 -6.91 -15.85 5.61
C LEU A 139 -6.53 -14.45 5.10
N PRO A 140 -6.20 -13.52 5.99
CA PRO A 140 -5.82 -12.19 5.55
C PRO A 140 -4.52 -12.21 4.72
N LEU A 141 -4.44 -11.30 3.75
CA LEU A 141 -3.22 -10.96 3.04
C LEU A 141 -2.60 -9.76 3.77
N GLN A 142 -1.28 -9.71 3.84
CA GLN A 142 -0.60 -8.64 4.58
C GLN A 142 0.65 -8.14 3.83
N ALA A 143 0.89 -6.83 3.85
CA ALA A 143 2.15 -6.25 3.42
C ALA A 143 2.71 -5.29 4.48
N TYR A 144 4.04 -5.24 4.56
CA TYR A 144 4.78 -4.37 5.44
C TYR A 144 5.61 -3.39 4.62
N PHE A 145 5.49 -2.11 4.96
CA PHE A 145 6.22 -1.02 4.33
C PHE A 145 7.15 -0.36 5.33
N ARG A 146 8.45 -0.42 5.06
CA ARG A 146 9.47 0.16 5.92
C ARG A 146 10.24 1.24 5.19
N MET A 147 10.09 2.46 5.62
CA MET A 147 10.93 3.58 5.23
C MET A 147 12.09 3.70 6.21
N ASN A 148 13.34 3.58 5.77
CA ASN A 148 14.49 3.52 6.65
C ASN A 148 15.62 4.50 6.28
N ALA A 149 15.63 5.09 5.09
CA ALA A 149 16.62 6.09 4.69
C ALA A 149 16.25 7.50 5.17
N ARG A 150 17.26 8.33 5.39
CA ARG A 150 17.08 9.73 5.81
C ARG A 150 16.57 10.57 4.64
N GLY A 151 15.62 11.46 4.91
CA GLY A 151 15.13 12.42 3.92
C GLY A 151 14.44 11.78 2.71
N MET A 152 13.98 10.52 2.85
CA MET A 152 13.30 9.85 1.75
C MET A 152 11.80 10.10 1.74
N GLY A 153 11.22 9.97 0.55
CA GLY A 153 9.79 9.76 0.33
C GLY A 153 9.50 8.31 -0.01
N GLN A 154 8.40 7.77 0.49
CA GLN A 154 7.85 6.46 0.11
C GLN A 154 6.49 6.67 -0.57
N PHE A 155 6.31 6.06 -1.73
CA PHE A 155 5.18 6.29 -2.64
C PHE A 155 4.63 4.96 -3.16
N GLU A 156 4.36 4.04 -2.25
CA GLU A 156 3.81 2.72 -2.59
C GLU A 156 2.37 2.84 -3.10
N HIS A 157 2.03 2.00 -4.08
CA HIS A 157 0.68 1.94 -4.65
C HIS A 157 0.00 0.62 -4.30
N THR A 158 -1.10 0.70 -3.56
CA THR A 158 -1.95 -0.46 -3.29
C THR A 158 -3.19 -0.42 -4.18
N LEU A 159 -3.35 -1.42 -5.05
CA LEU A 159 -4.52 -1.59 -5.91
C LEU A 159 -5.22 -2.91 -5.57
N ILE A 160 -6.47 -2.84 -5.13
CA ILE A 160 -7.30 -4.01 -4.79
C ILE A 160 -8.53 -4.04 -5.69
N ILE A 161 -8.71 -5.15 -6.41
CA ILE A 161 -9.88 -5.41 -7.24
C ILE A 161 -10.58 -6.65 -6.70
N ALA A 162 -11.75 -6.47 -6.11
CA ALA A 162 -12.60 -7.55 -5.61
C ALA A 162 -13.78 -7.73 -6.57
N GLU A 163 -13.72 -8.78 -7.39
CA GLU A 163 -14.75 -9.09 -8.38
C GLU A 163 -16.08 -9.48 -7.71
N PRO A 164 -17.23 -9.47 -8.42
CA PRO A 164 -18.52 -9.70 -7.82
C PRO A 164 -18.59 -10.96 -6.94
N TYR A 165 -19.23 -10.83 -5.76
CA TYR A 165 -19.40 -11.90 -4.76
C TYR A 165 -18.10 -12.39 -4.12
N SER A 166 -16.98 -11.71 -4.32
CA SER A 166 -15.70 -12.06 -3.70
C SER A 166 -15.54 -11.44 -2.31
N GLN A 167 -14.58 -11.96 -1.55
CA GLN A 167 -14.24 -11.43 -0.22
C GLN A 167 -12.75 -11.50 0.04
N VAL A 168 -12.19 -10.41 0.59
CA VAL A 168 -10.79 -10.36 1.03
C VAL A 168 -10.60 -9.42 2.21
N SER A 169 -9.68 -9.79 3.11
CA SER A 169 -9.13 -8.92 4.15
C SER A 169 -7.66 -8.66 3.85
N TYR A 170 -7.28 -7.40 3.82
CA TYR A 170 -5.90 -6.97 3.62
C TYR A 170 -5.44 -6.12 4.80
N ILE A 171 -4.21 -6.37 5.25
CA ILE A 171 -3.57 -5.66 6.35
C ILE A 171 -2.31 -5.00 5.84
N GLU A 172 -2.17 -3.72 6.09
CA GLU A 172 -1.01 -2.91 5.74
C GLU A 172 -0.33 -2.40 6.99
N GLY A 173 0.94 -2.69 7.15
CA GLY A 173 1.77 -2.17 8.22
C GLY A 173 2.80 -1.20 7.68
N CYS A 174 2.86 0.04 8.19
CA CYS A 174 3.81 1.04 7.75
C CYS A 174 4.63 1.57 8.92
N SER A 175 5.93 1.79 8.71
CA SER A 175 6.77 2.33 9.77
C SER A 175 8.01 3.08 9.26
N ALA A 176 8.51 4.04 10.08
CA ALA A 176 9.77 4.73 9.86
C ALA A 176 10.54 4.91 11.17
N PRO A 177 11.89 4.85 11.18
CA PRO A 177 12.69 5.19 12.33
C PRO A 177 12.73 6.72 12.51
N ARG A 178 13.22 7.15 13.66
CA ARG A 178 13.38 8.58 13.95
C ARG A 178 14.72 9.08 13.41
N TYR A 179 14.67 10.04 12.49
CA TYR A 179 15.82 10.80 12.02
C TYR A 179 15.66 12.28 12.34
N ALA A 180 16.73 13.07 12.13
CA ALA A 180 16.70 14.53 12.32
C ALA A 180 16.09 15.26 11.10
N THR A 181 16.02 14.60 9.94
CA THR A 181 15.47 15.14 8.69
C THR A 181 14.02 14.75 8.51
N ASN A 182 13.24 15.61 7.86
CA ASN A 182 11.86 15.28 7.48
C ASN A 182 11.84 14.13 6.47
N SER A 183 10.78 13.34 6.52
CA SER A 183 10.47 12.30 5.55
C SER A 183 9.01 12.41 5.12
N LEU A 184 8.70 11.90 3.94
CA LEU A 184 7.38 11.98 3.34
C LEU A 184 6.85 10.57 3.05
N HIS A 185 5.70 10.23 3.58
CA HIS A 185 4.93 9.08 3.15
C HIS A 185 3.69 9.58 2.40
N ALA A 186 3.60 9.27 1.12
CA ALA A 186 2.50 9.67 0.26
C ALA A 186 2.05 8.49 -0.62
N GLY A 187 1.64 7.40 0.05
CA GLY A 187 1.06 6.23 -0.57
C GLY A 187 -0.29 6.52 -1.22
N CYS A 188 -0.68 5.67 -2.15
CA CYS A 188 -1.99 5.71 -2.77
C CYS A 188 -2.66 4.33 -2.70
N VAL A 189 -3.89 4.31 -2.22
CA VAL A 189 -4.70 3.10 -2.10
C VAL A 189 -5.96 3.26 -2.93
N GLU A 190 -6.14 2.38 -3.91
CA GLU A 190 -7.33 2.29 -4.75
C GLU A 190 -7.99 0.93 -4.55
N ILE A 191 -9.28 0.95 -4.20
CA ILE A 191 -10.04 -0.28 -3.96
C ILE A 191 -11.29 -0.29 -4.82
N TYR A 192 -11.46 -1.32 -5.63
CA TYR A 192 -12.66 -1.56 -6.41
C TYR A 192 -13.42 -2.73 -5.80
N VAL A 193 -14.55 -2.42 -5.17
CA VAL A 193 -15.46 -3.40 -4.56
C VAL A 193 -16.64 -3.58 -5.49
N LYS A 194 -16.61 -4.65 -6.27
CA LYS A 194 -17.67 -4.95 -7.24
C LYS A 194 -18.95 -5.41 -6.55
N GLU A 195 -20.00 -5.61 -7.33
CA GLU A 195 -21.34 -6.00 -6.84
C GLU A 195 -21.28 -7.19 -5.85
N ASN A 196 -21.90 -7.03 -4.67
CA ASN A 196 -21.94 -8.03 -3.58
C ASN A 196 -20.55 -8.49 -3.08
N ALA A 197 -19.47 -7.80 -3.42
CA ALA A 197 -18.14 -8.11 -2.89
C ALA A 197 -17.92 -7.45 -1.53
N ARG A 198 -16.95 -7.97 -0.78
CA ARG A 198 -16.56 -7.41 0.52
C ARG A 198 -15.05 -7.28 0.63
N VAL A 199 -14.58 -6.09 0.97
CA VAL A 199 -13.19 -5.81 1.26
C VAL A 199 -13.07 -5.21 2.66
N ARG A 200 -12.18 -5.77 3.49
CA ARG A 200 -11.71 -5.13 4.71
C ARG A 200 -10.27 -4.70 4.50
N TYR A 201 -10.03 -3.41 4.58
CA TYR A 201 -8.70 -2.81 4.54
C TYR A 201 -8.33 -2.31 5.92
N THR A 202 -7.24 -2.86 6.46
CA THR A 202 -6.71 -2.46 7.76
C THR A 202 -5.33 -1.86 7.58
N SER A 203 -5.08 -0.64 8.05
CA SER A 203 -3.72 -0.07 8.11
C SER A 203 -3.30 0.22 9.54
N ILE A 204 -2.07 -0.17 9.87
CA ILE A 204 -1.41 0.09 11.15
C ILE A 204 -0.13 0.83 10.83
N GLU A 205 -0.10 2.12 11.14
CA GLU A 205 0.97 3.02 10.78
C GLU A 205 1.68 3.52 12.04
N ASN A 206 3.01 3.34 12.11
CA ASN A 206 3.84 3.78 13.23
C ASN A 206 5.02 4.63 12.72
N TRP A 207 4.79 5.92 12.66
CA TRP A 207 5.71 6.90 12.08
C TRP A 207 6.52 7.65 13.13
N SER A 208 7.71 8.08 12.75
CA SER A 208 8.46 9.05 13.55
C SER A 208 7.82 10.43 13.48
N ARG A 209 8.08 11.28 14.50
CA ARG A 209 7.47 12.62 14.61
C ARG A 209 7.89 13.62 13.52
N ASN A 210 8.87 13.31 12.71
CA ASN A 210 9.32 14.11 11.56
C ASN A 210 8.82 13.55 10.21
N THR A 211 7.89 12.61 10.22
CA THR A 211 7.25 12.08 9.03
C THR A 211 5.98 12.87 8.71
N TYR A 212 5.89 13.35 7.47
CA TYR A 212 4.65 13.82 6.86
C TYR A 212 3.94 12.62 6.25
N ASN A 213 2.81 12.24 6.80
CA ASN A 213 2.00 11.10 6.35
C ASN A 213 0.78 11.62 5.58
N LEU A 214 0.88 11.68 4.25
CA LEU A 214 -0.08 12.36 3.37
C LEU A 214 -0.69 11.36 2.36
N ASN A 215 -1.38 10.35 2.88
CA ASN A 215 -1.95 9.26 2.08
C ASN A 215 -3.24 9.62 1.37
N THR A 216 -3.41 9.03 0.18
CA THR A 216 -4.65 9.04 -0.58
C THR A 216 -5.27 7.65 -0.51
N LYS A 217 -6.45 7.50 0.09
CA LYS A 217 -7.15 6.21 0.19
C LYS A 217 -8.59 6.36 -0.31
N LEU A 218 -8.94 5.67 -1.39
CA LEU A 218 -10.26 5.74 -1.99
C LEU A 218 -10.77 4.35 -2.40
N ALA A 219 -12.09 4.13 -2.27
CA ALA A 219 -12.77 2.97 -2.80
C ALA A 219 -13.90 3.38 -3.73
N VAL A 220 -14.10 2.62 -4.79
CA VAL A 220 -15.31 2.61 -5.61
C VAL A 220 -16.10 1.37 -5.23
N VAL A 221 -17.35 1.54 -4.79
CA VAL A 221 -18.17 0.48 -4.24
C VAL A 221 -19.46 0.35 -5.06
N ASP A 222 -19.58 -0.77 -5.74
CA ASP A 222 -20.75 -1.09 -6.55
C ASP A 222 -21.93 -1.60 -5.69
N LYS A 223 -23.05 -1.92 -6.31
CA LYS A 223 -24.30 -2.37 -5.66
C LYS A 223 -24.05 -3.48 -4.63
N ASN A 224 -24.57 -3.29 -3.41
CA ASN A 224 -24.41 -4.21 -2.28
C ASN A 224 -22.94 -4.52 -1.90
N GLY A 225 -21.95 -3.82 -2.47
CA GLY A 225 -20.56 -3.96 -2.09
C GLY A 225 -20.33 -3.41 -0.68
N ILE A 226 -19.37 -3.98 0.04
CA ILE A 226 -19.02 -3.57 1.41
C ILE A 226 -17.52 -3.27 1.47
N ILE A 227 -17.18 -2.06 1.87
CA ILE A 227 -15.82 -1.68 2.26
C ILE A 227 -15.77 -1.39 3.77
N GLU A 228 -14.80 -1.95 4.45
CA GLU A 228 -14.51 -1.66 5.84
C GLU A 228 -13.11 -1.05 5.94
N TRP A 229 -13.03 0.22 6.35
CA TRP A 229 -11.78 0.91 6.63
C TRP A 229 -11.44 0.82 8.11
N VAL A 230 -10.29 0.25 8.44
CA VAL A 230 -9.76 0.20 9.81
C VAL A 230 -8.37 0.84 9.80
N ASN A 231 -8.20 1.96 10.49
CA ASN A 231 -6.92 2.69 10.50
C ASN A 231 -6.47 2.95 11.93
N ALA A 232 -5.21 2.62 12.22
CA ALA A 232 -4.53 2.97 13.46
C ALA A 232 -3.24 3.72 13.12
N ASN A 233 -3.17 4.99 13.51
CA ASN A 233 -2.03 5.85 13.24
C ASN A 233 -1.34 6.24 14.54
N PHE A 234 -0.07 5.90 14.65
CA PHE A 234 0.79 6.23 15.77
C PHE A 234 1.94 7.12 15.31
N GLY A 235 2.27 8.15 16.09
CA GLY A 235 3.35 9.07 15.74
C GLY A 235 2.98 10.02 14.61
N SER A 236 3.93 10.23 13.68
CA SER A 236 3.99 11.28 12.65
C SER A 236 4.06 12.72 13.21
N GLY A 237 4.59 13.64 12.41
CA GLY A 237 4.50 15.07 12.68
C GLY A 237 3.16 15.63 12.21
N ILE A 238 2.78 15.23 10.99
CA ILE A 238 1.50 15.59 10.38
C ILE A 238 0.95 14.34 9.70
N THR A 239 -0.31 14.01 9.97
CA THR A 239 -1.08 13.01 9.22
C THR A 239 -2.27 13.67 8.55
N MET A 240 -2.36 13.49 7.22
CA MET A 240 -3.54 13.79 6.43
C MET A 240 -4.01 12.50 5.78
N LEU A 241 -5.02 11.89 6.35
CA LEU A 241 -5.57 10.60 5.95
C LEU A 241 -7.09 10.67 5.87
N TYR A 242 -7.63 10.47 4.67
CA TYR A 242 -9.08 10.57 4.39
C TYR A 242 -9.55 9.34 3.62
N PRO A 243 -9.74 8.19 4.30
CA PRO A 243 -10.36 7.05 3.64
C PRO A 243 -11.74 7.45 3.15
N SER A 244 -11.94 7.40 1.85
CA SER A 244 -13.18 7.82 1.20
C SER A 244 -13.78 6.68 0.39
N SER A 245 -15.10 6.71 0.17
CA SER A 245 -15.80 5.72 -0.62
C SER A 245 -16.79 6.39 -1.56
N GLN A 246 -16.71 6.05 -2.84
CA GLN A 246 -17.69 6.42 -3.86
C GLN A 246 -18.69 5.28 -4.02
N LEU A 247 -19.90 5.47 -3.55
CA LEU A 247 -20.98 4.47 -3.69
C LEU A 247 -21.62 4.63 -5.06
N LYS A 248 -21.66 3.56 -5.86
CA LYS A 248 -22.18 3.52 -7.24
C LYS A 248 -23.48 2.73 -7.36
N GLY A 249 -23.86 1.97 -6.32
CA GLY A 249 -25.09 1.21 -6.28
C GLY A 249 -26.25 1.97 -5.64
N GLU A 250 -27.45 1.78 -6.16
CA GLU A 250 -28.70 2.12 -5.49
C GLU A 250 -29.21 0.90 -4.70
#